data_7ed6fa8f2b0483f83ee982e473150610
#
_entry.id   7ed6fa8f2b0483f83ee982e473150610
#
_cell.length_a   1.000
_cell.length_b   1.000
_cell.length_c   1.000
_cell.angle_alpha   90.00
_cell.angle_beta   90.00
_cell.angle_gamma   90.00
#
_symmetry.space_group_name_H-M   'P 1'
#
loop_
_entity.id
_entity.type
_entity.pdbx_description
1 polymer ?
#
loop_
_entity_poly.entity_id
_entity_poly.type
_entity_poly.pdbx_seq_one_letter_code
_entity_poly.pdbx_strand_id
1 'polypeptide(L)'
;MASKTRDLVAEQLKQIEKGNPDVMNDLGIYYDKKGNFEEAEKYYLQAVEHGSAKAANNLGILYANSGKLQKAEKYLIKAISENYLEAEYNLGILYQNNGKLKEAEKCYLNAIKHGNQTAFRNLGFLYQTLGDTINAEIYYKKAVEHEDFEAYNNLGVLCENKNRNEEAEKYYLQAMEKKQSQAISNLAFLYDRIGKLEEAEKYFLQAIESGETALMTPLAITYAKQGKMDETEKWFLKAAEIGDTDAMNNLGLLYQNNGKLEEAEKYYLQAVEKGHELAKGNLNKLRESLKSGK
;
A
#
# COMPACT_ATOMS: atom_id res chain seq x y z
N MET A 1 -28.45 -1.17 -31.29
CA MET A 1 -27.77 -0.73 -30.07
C MET A 1 -27.94 0.79 -29.83
N ALA A 2 -27.71 1.65 -30.81
CA ALA A 2 -27.80 3.13 -30.64
C ALA A 2 -29.17 3.67 -30.20
N SER A 3 -30.28 3.06 -30.58
CA SER A 3 -31.65 3.49 -30.19
C SER A 3 -31.90 3.21 -28.69
N LYS A 4 -31.59 1.99 -28.21
CA LYS A 4 -31.74 1.64 -26.78
C LYS A 4 -30.92 2.51 -25.85
N THR A 5 -29.73 2.94 -26.28
CA THR A 5 -28.87 3.84 -25.49
C THR A 5 -29.43 5.27 -25.44
N ARG A 6 -30.03 5.74 -26.55
CA ARG A 6 -30.70 7.05 -26.59
C ARG A 6 -31.96 7.07 -25.72
N ASP A 7 -32.75 6.01 -25.75
CA ASP A 7 -33.97 5.91 -24.93
C ASP A 7 -33.63 5.86 -23.43
N LEU A 8 -32.53 5.17 -23.06
CA LEU A 8 -32.04 5.13 -21.67
C LEU A 8 -31.58 6.49 -21.18
N VAL A 9 -30.81 7.22 -22.00
CA VAL A 9 -30.34 8.57 -21.65
C VAL A 9 -31.52 9.54 -21.53
N ALA A 10 -32.51 9.45 -22.44
CA ALA A 10 -33.71 10.30 -22.36
C ALA A 10 -34.53 10.02 -21.07
N GLU A 11 -34.65 8.74 -20.67
CA GLU A 11 -35.33 8.40 -19.42
C GLU A 11 -34.57 8.91 -18.19
N GLN A 12 -33.22 8.79 -18.16
CA GLN A 12 -32.39 9.34 -17.09
C GLN A 12 -32.56 10.87 -16.96
N LEU A 13 -32.56 11.61 -18.09
CA LEU A 13 -32.74 13.05 -18.08
C LEU A 13 -34.14 13.41 -17.51
N LYS A 14 -35.18 12.68 -17.89
CA LYS A 14 -36.52 12.86 -17.35
C LYS A 14 -36.63 12.59 -15.84
N GLN A 15 -35.87 11.60 -15.34
CA GLN A 15 -35.78 11.30 -13.91
C GLN A 15 -35.06 12.42 -13.13
N ILE A 16 -34.00 13.02 -13.74
CA ILE A 16 -33.30 14.18 -13.18
C ILE A 16 -34.27 15.39 -13.10
N GLU A 17 -35.02 15.67 -14.17
CA GLU A 17 -36.03 16.76 -14.19
C GLU A 17 -37.09 16.57 -13.11
N LYS A 18 -37.41 15.31 -12.75
CA LYS A 18 -38.31 14.96 -11.64
C LYS A 18 -37.65 15.02 -10.27
N GLY A 19 -36.40 15.39 -10.18
CA GLY A 19 -35.65 15.48 -8.92
C GLY A 19 -35.29 14.15 -8.29
N ASN A 20 -35.11 13.07 -9.10
CA ASN A 20 -34.75 11.75 -8.56
C ASN A 20 -33.29 11.74 -8.06
N PRO A 21 -33.06 11.69 -6.73
CA PRO A 21 -31.71 11.78 -6.15
C PRO A 21 -30.83 10.57 -6.45
N ASP A 22 -31.40 9.38 -6.67
CA ASP A 22 -30.63 8.17 -6.95
C ASP A 22 -30.01 8.26 -8.35
N VAL A 23 -30.77 8.72 -9.35
CA VAL A 23 -30.26 8.92 -10.72
C VAL A 23 -29.15 9.97 -10.76
N MET A 24 -29.31 11.05 -10.00
CA MET A 24 -28.29 12.10 -9.87
C MET A 24 -27.02 11.53 -9.21
N ASN A 25 -27.17 10.77 -8.13
CA ASN A 25 -26.04 10.11 -7.47
C ASN A 25 -25.31 9.14 -8.41
N ASP A 26 -26.02 8.33 -9.19
CA ASP A 26 -25.44 7.38 -10.13
C ASP A 26 -24.69 8.08 -11.26
N LEU A 27 -25.16 9.22 -11.73
CA LEU A 27 -24.41 10.08 -12.66
C LEU A 27 -23.18 10.67 -12.02
N GLY A 28 -23.25 11.09 -10.76
CA GLY A 28 -22.08 11.52 -10.00
C GLY A 28 -21.00 10.42 -9.95
N ILE A 29 -21.39 9.18 -9.64
CA ILE A 29 -20.50 8.01 -9.64
C ILE A 29 -19.92 7.76 -11.03
N TYR A 30 -20.73 7.88 -12.08
CA TYR A 30 -20.24 7.68 -13.46
C TYR A 30 -19.15 8.68 -13.84
N TYR A 31 -19.37 9.98 -13.55
CA TYR A 31 -18.40 11.03 -13.87
C TYR A 31 -17.14 10.94 -13.01
N ASP A 32 -17.28 10.58 -11.73
CA ASP A 32 -16.15 10.35 -10.83
C ASP A 32 -15.23 9.21 -11.35
N LYS A 33 -15.80 8.08 -11.74
CA LYS A 33 -15.06 6.97 -12.38
C LYS A 33 -14.39 7.35 -13.71
N LYS A 34 -14.88 8.38 -14.39
CA LYS A 34 -14.28 8.92 -15.63
C LYS A 34 -13.22 9.98 -15.35
N GLY A 35 -12.99 10.35 -14.09
CA GLY A 35 -12.07 11.41 -13.70
C GLY A 35 -12.62 12.83 -13.96
N ASN A 36 -13.90 12.96 -14.32
CA ASN A 36 -14.53 14.27 -14.49
C ASN A 36 -15.13 14.72 -13.16
N PHE A 37 -14.26 15.22 -12.28
CA PHE A 37 -14.62 15.56 -10.91
C PHE A 37 -15.57 16.78 -10.80
N GLU A 38 -15.55 17.67 -11.78
CA GLU A 38 -16.47 18.84 -11.80
C GLU A 38 -17.92 18.41 -12.04
N GLU A 39 -18.16 17.58 -13.04
CA GLU A 39 -19.50 17.05 -13.29
C GLU A 39 -19.95 16.10 -12.16
N ALA A 40 -19.03 15.31 -11.58
CA ALA A 40 -19.33 14.47 -10.42
C ALA A 40 -19.79 15.32 -9.23
N GLU A 41 -19.05 16.39 -8.88
CA GLU A 41 -19.40 17.34 -7.81
C GLU A 41 -20.80 17.92 -8.05
N LYS A 42 -21.08 18.36 -9.26
CA LYS A 42 -22.38 18.96 -9.65
C LYS A 42 -23.55 17.98 -9.43
N TYR A 43 -23.44 16.75 -9.93
CA TYR A 43 -24.50 15.77 -9.79
C TYR A 43 -24.68 15.28 -8.36
N TYR A 44 -23.59 15.10 -7.60
CA TYR A 44 -23.69 14.79 -6.18
C TYR A 44 -24.36 15.94 -5.39
N LEU A 45 -24.01 17.20 -5.67
CA LEU A 45 -24.66 18.34 -5.02
C LEU A 45 -26.17 18.38 -5.30
N GLN A 46 -26.60 18.18 -6.54
CA GLN A 46 -28.00 18.08 -6.90
C GLN A 46 -28.70 16.94 -6.13
N ALA A 47 -28.08 15.76 -6.06
CA ALA A 47 -28.64 14.64 -5.30
C ALA A 47 -28.75 14.96 -3.80
N VAL A 48 -27.77 15.65 -3.22
CA VAL A 48 -27.80 16.10 -1.82
C VAL A 48 -28.90 17.13 -1.56
N GLU A 49 -29.14 18.04 -2.50
CA GLU A 49 -30.26 19.02 -2.43
C GLU A 49 -31.65 18.33 -2.44
N HIS A 50 -31.72 17.16 -3.10
CA HIS A 50 -32.91 16.31 -3.11
C HIS A 50 -32.92 15.23 -2.01
N GLY A 51 -32.08 15.38 -0.98
CA GLY A 51 -32.09 14.55 0.23
C GLY A 51 -31.35 13.24 0.15
N SER A 52 -30.40 13.07 -0.80
CA SER A 52 -29.58 11.84 -0.86
C SER A 52 -28.42 11.87 0.13
N ALA A 53 -28.57 11.19 1.27
CA ALA A 53 -27.50 10.98 2.23
C ALA A 53 -26.32 10.16 1.63
N LYS A 54 -26.62 9.22 0.73
CA LYS A 54 -25.61 8.45 -0.01
C LYS A 54 -24.77 9.37 -0.90
N ALA A 55 -25.39 10.32 -1.60
CA ALA A 55 -24.64 11.30 -2.40
C ALA A 55 -23.82 12.25 -1.53
N ALA A 56 -24.28 12.61 -0.34
CA ALA A 56 -23.50 13.38 0.62
C ALA A 56 -22.22 12.61 1.04
N ASN A 57 -22.31 11.31 1.29
CA ASN A 57 -21.13 10.47 1.55
C ASN A 57 -20.16 10.45 0.36
N ASN A 58 -20.66 10.22 -0.86
CA ASN A 58 -19.83 10.17 -2.07
C ASN A 58 -19.14 11.52 -2.35
N LEU A 59 -19.86 12.62 -2.15
CA LEU A 59 -19.31 13.97 -2.25
C LEU A 59 -18.24 14.24 -1.19
N GLY A 60 -18.44 13.73 0.02
CA GLY A 60 -17.44 13.78 1.08
C GLY A 60 -16.15 13.07 0.69
N ILE A 61 -16.25 11.86 0.11
CA ILE A 61 -15.11 11.09 -0.40
C ILE A 61 -14.43 11.84 -1.56
N LEU A 62 -15.19 12.38 -2.51
CA LEU A 62 -14.66 13.18 -3.63
C LEU A 62 -13.84 14.38 -3.13
N TYR A 63 -14.34 15.09 -2.12
CA TYR A 63 -13.62 16.20 -1.52
C TYR A 63 -12.38 15.76 -0.74
N ALA A 64 -12.44 14.61 -0.04
CA ALA A 64 -11.27 14.05 0.66
C ALA A 64 -10.14 13.74 -0.32
N ASN A 65 -10.46 13.08 -1.43
CA ASN A 65 -9.50 12.75 -2.49
C ASN A 65 -8.93 14.00 -3.19
N SER A 66 -9.68 15.10 -3.21
CA SER A 66 -9.26 16.39 -3.77
C SER A 66 -8.56 17.30 -2.75
N GLY A 67 -8.28 16.83 -1.51
CA GLY A 67 -7.65 17.59 -0.45
C GLY A 67 -8.51 18.70 0.17
N LYS A 68 -9.80 18.76 -0.17
CA LYS A 68 -10.76 19.76 0.37
C LYS A 68 -11.35 19.29 1.71
N LEU A 69 -10.49 19.17 2.73
CA LEU A 69 -10.77 18.46 3.98
C LEU A 69 -11.99 18.96 4.75
N GLN A 70 -12.20 20.30 4.86
CA GLN A 70 -13.34 20.86 5.56
C GLN A 70 -14.67 20.56 4.85
N LYS A 71 -14.66 20.57 3.52
CA LYS A 71 -15.84 20.16 2.73
C LYS A 71 -16.10 18.67 2.90
N ALA A 72 -15.07 17.82 2.86
CA ALA A 72 -15.19 16.39 3.09
C ALA A 72 -15.85 16.11 4.44
N GLU A 73 -15.31 16.67 5.52
CA GLU A 73 -15.85 16.52 6.88
C GLU A 73 -17.32 16.95 6.96
N LYS A 74 -17.66 18.13 6.39
CA LYS A 74 -19.04 18.67 6.35
C LYS A 74 -20.03 17.68 5.72
N TYR A 75 -19.68 17.13 4.55
CA TYR A 75 -20.61 16.28 3.81
C TYR A 75 -20.68 14.86 4.38
N LEU A 76 -19.61 14.33 4.95
CA LEU A 76 -19.65 13.05 5.67
C LEU A 76 -20.51 13.17 6.95
N ILE A 77 -20.37 14.25 7.73
CA ILE A 77 -21.23 14.51 8.90
C ILE A 77 -22.69 14.68 8.47
N LYS A 78 -22.96 15.37 7.34
CA LYS A 78 -24.30 15.48 6.79
C LYS A 78 -24.88 14.10 6.48
N ALA A 79 -24.14 13.24 5.81
CA ALA A 79 -24.57 11.87 5.51
C ALA A 79 -24.93 11.08 6.78
N ILE A 80 -24.11 11.16 7.83
CA ILE A 80 -24.37 10.53 9.13
C ILE A 80 -25.65 11.09 9.76
N SER A 81 -25.83 12.40 9.75
CA SER A 81 -27.02 13.05 10.32
C SER A 81 -28.32 12.68 9.59
N GLU A 82 -28.22 12.28 8.33
CA GLU A 82 -29.31 11.76 7.49
C GLU A 82 -29.37 10.22 7.51
N ASN A 83 -28.77 9.60 8.54
CA ASN A 83 -28.80 8.17 8.83
C ASN A 83 -28.08 7.27 7.80
N TYR A 84 -27.12 7.80 7.02
CA TYR A 84 -26.21 7.01 6.20
C TYR A 84 -24.95 6.67 7.00
N LEU A 85 -25.04 5.61 7.82
CA LEU A 85 -24.05 5.29 8.85
C LEU A 85 -22.72 4.76 8.30
N GLU A 86 -22.69 4.28 7.05
CA GLU A 86 -21.45 3.92 6.35
C GLU A 86 -20.47 5.10 6.23
N ALA A 87 -20.97 6.34 6.29
CA ALA A 87 -20.14 7.54 6.27
C ALA A 87 -19.26 7.69 7.54
N GLU A 88 -19.59 7.01 8.65
CA GLU A 88 -18.76 7.02 9.86
C GLU A 88 -17.39 6.41 9.58
N TYR A 89 -17.34 5.30 8.83
CA TYR A 89 -16.08 4.69 8.41
C TYR A 89 -15.24 5.64 7.54
N ASN A 90 -15.84 6.30 6.57
CA ASN A 90 -15.17 7.25 5.69
C ASN A 90 -14.69 8.50 6.44
N LEU A 91 -15.43 8.96 7.43
CA LEU A 91 -15.04 10.05 8.32
C LEU A 91 -13.85 9.61 9.22
N GLY A 92 -13.86 8.38 9.67
CA GLY A 92 -12.72 7.77 10.40
C GLY A 92 -11.43 7.79 9.57
N ILE A 93 -11.50 7.38 8.30
CA ILE A 93 -10.36 7.46 7.37
C ILE A 93 -9.91 8.93 7.18
N LEU A 94 -10.84 9.85 6.97
CA LEU A 94 -10.53 11.27 6.83
C LEU A 94 -9.77 11.80 8.06
N TYR A 95 -10.26 11.51 9.25
CA TYR A 95 -9.61 11.94 10.48
C TYR A 95 -8.25 11.29 10.70
N GLN A 96 -8.10 9.99 10.43
CA GLN A 96 -6.83 9.27 10.53
C GLN A 96 -5.76 9.88 9.62
N ASN A 97 -6.10 10.13 8.35
CA ASN A 97 -5.19 10.73 7.38
C ASN A 97 -4.78 12.16 7.73
N ASN A 98 -5.58 12.85 8.54
CA ASN A 98 -5.30 14.21 9.02
C ASN A 98 -4.71 14.25 10.45
N GLY A 99 -4.30 13.11 11.00
CA GLY A 99 -3.69 13.02 12.33
C GLY A 99 -4.64 13.24 13.51
N LYS A 100 -5.97 13.34 13.25
CA LYS A 100 -7.02 13.43 14.29
C LYS A 100 -7.35 12.03 14.80
N LEU A 101 -6.37 11.38 15.47
CA LEU A 101 -6.42 9.94 15.76
C LEU A 101 -7.52 9.55 16.76
N LYS A 102 -7.85 10.43 17.72
CA LYS A 102 -8.95 10.19 18.69
C LYS A 102 -10.31 10.26 18.04
N GLU A 103 -10.50 11.18 17.13
CA GLU A 103 -11.73 11.33 16.35
C GLU A 103 -11.88 10.14 15.39
N ALA A 104 -10.79 9.68 14.79
CA ALA A 104 -10.78 8.48 13.94
C ALA A 104 -11.19 7.24 14.72
N GLU A 105 -10.63 7.02 15.92
CA GLU A 105 -10.99 5.93 16.82
C GLU A 105 -12.50 5.91 17.09
N LYS A 106 -13.06 7.05 17.49
CA LYS A 106 -14.49 7.18 17.76
C LYS A 106 -15.35 6.83 16.54
N CYS A 107 -14.94 7.31 15.36
CA CYS A 107 -15.65 7.01 14.12
C CYS A 107 -15.59 5.53 13.76
N TYR A 108 -14.44 4.87 13.89
CA TYR A 108 -14.32 3.44 13.63
C TYR A 108 -15.11 2.59 14.62
N LEU A 109 -15.11 2.94 15.91
CA LEU A 109 -15.92 2.24 16.93
C LEU A 109 -17.43 2.38 16.63
N ASN A 110 -17.89 3.54 16.21
CA ASN A 110 -19.26 3.75 15.79
C ASN A 110 -19.58 2.93 14.53
N ALA A 111 -18.72 2.97 13.51
CA ALA A 111 -18.88 2.19 12.29
C ALA A 111 -19.00 0.68 12.59
N ILE A 112 -18.18 0.14 13.49
CA ILE A 112 -18.25 -1.24 13.97
C ILE A 112 -19.61 -1.51 14.64
N LYS A 113 -20.06 -0.63 15.52
CA LYS A 113 -21.36 -0.74 16.19
C LYS A 113 -22.52 -0.78 15.20
N HIS A 114 -22.40 -0.10 14.07
CA HIS A 114 -23.40 -0.08 13.00
C HIS A 114 -23.14 -1.15 11.91
N GLY A 115 -22.27 -2.13 12.20
CA GLY A 115 -22.08 -3.32 11.36
C GLY A 115 -21.01 -3.21 10.28
N ASN A 116 -20.21 -2.13 10.24
CA ASN A 116 -19.09 -2.02 9.32
C ASN A 116 -17.91 -2.84 9.81
N GLN A 117 -17.77 -4.07 9.27
CA GLN A 117 -16.71 -5.00 9.68
C GLN A 117 -15.31 -4.59 9.19
N THR A 118 -15.22 -3.86 8.07
CA THR A 118 -13.93 -3.36 7.55
C THR A 118 -13.24 -2.40 8.54
N ALA A 119 -14.03 -1.73 9.39
CA ALA A 119 -13.50 -0.83 10.39
C ALA A 119 -12.64 -1.53 11.47
N PHE A 120 -12.80 -2.86 11.67
CA PHE A 120 -11.93 -3.61 12.60
C PHE A 120 -10.46 -3.52 12.21
N ARG A 121 -10.13 -3.76 10.94
CA ARG A 121 -8.73 -3.71 10.47
C ARG A 121 -8.16 -2.30 10.56
N ASN A 122 -8.93 -1.28 10.19
CA ASN A 122 -8.47 0.10 10.26
C ASN A 122 -8.27 0.56 11.71
N LEU A 123 -9.12 0.12 12.63
CA LEU A 123 -8.95 0.39 14.06
C LEU A 123 -7.72 -0.34 14.63
N GLY A 124 -7.46 -1.57 14.18
CA GLY A 124 -6.23 -2.30 14.51
C GLY A 124 -4.98 -1.54 14.04
N PHE A 125 -5.00 -1.02 12.81
CA PHE A 125 -3.91 -0.20 12.27
C PHE A 125 -3.74 1.12 13.03
N LEU A 126 -4.83 1.76 13.42
CA LEU A 126 -4.81 2.97 14.24
C LEU A 126 -4.11 2.72 15.58
N TYR A 127 -4.50 1.64 16.29
CA TYR A 127 -3.85 1.29 17.56
C TYR A 127 -2.37 0.92 17.39
N GLN A 128 -2.02 0.23 16.30
CA GLN A 128 -0.62 -0.04 15.96
C GLN A 128 0.18 1.26 15.77
N THR A 129 -0.39 2.25 15.09
CA THR A 129 0.22 3.58 14.88
C THR A 129 0.38 4.33 16.22
N LEU A 130 -0.55 4.16 17.14
CA LEU A 130 -0.49 4.72 18.49
C LEU A 130 0.47 3.96 19.43
N GLY A 131 1.06 2.85 18.99
CA GLY A 131 1.91 1.98 19.81
C GLY A 131 1.14 1.04 20.74
N ASP A 132 -0.19 1.06 20.72
CA ASP A 132 -1.04 0.13 21.49
C ASP A 132 -1.14 -1.20 20.75
N THR A 133 -0.08 -1.98 20.87
CA THR A 133 0.03 -3.26 20.19
C THR A 133 -0.91 -4.33 20.73
N ILE A 134 -1.49 -4.14 21.93
CA ILE A 134 -2.46 -5.08 22.51
C ILE A 134 -3.80 -4.91 21.80
N ASN A 135 -4.32 -3.69 21.76
CA ASN A 135 -5.55 -3.40 21.04
C ASN A 135 -5.41 -3.63 19.54
N ALA A 136 -4.27 -3.30 18.94
CA ALA A 136 -4.00 -3.60 17.53
C ALA A 136 -4.21 -5.11 17.24
N GLU A 137 -3.62 -5.99 18.04
CA GLU A 137 -3.75 -7.45 17.89
C GLU A 137 -5.20 -7.91 18.05
N ILE A 138 -5.92 -7.38 19.04
CA ILE A 138 -7.33 -7.70 19.30
C ILE A 138 -8.19 -7.36 18.09
N TYR A 139 -8.03 -6.15 17.55
CA TYR A 139 -8.85 -5.69 16.44
C TYR A 139 -8.49 -6.33 15.09
N TYR A 140 -7.23 -6.65 14.85
CA TYR A 140 -6.86 -7.45 13.68
C TYR A 140 -7.42 -8.88 13.75
N LYS A 141 -7.42 -9.53 14.93
CA LYS A 141 -8.06 -10.85 15.11
C LYS A 141 -9.56 -10.79 14.84
N LYS A 142 -10.25 -9.75 15.32
CA LYS A 142 -11.67 -9.52 15.01
C LYS A 142 -11.89 -9.31 13.51
N ALA A 143 -11.01 -8.59 12.82
CA ALA A 143 -11.10 -8.44 11.37
C ALA A 143 -11.03 -9.79 10.65
N VAL A 144 -10.13 -10.67 11.05
CA VAL A 144 -10.02 -12.04 10.51
C VAL A 144 -11.27 -12.87 10.78
N GLU A 145 -11.86 -12.77 11.99
CA GLU A 145 -13.13 -13.44 12.35
C GLU A 145 -14.29 -13.00 11.45
N HIS A 146 -14.21 -11.78 10.89
CA HIS A 146 -15.17 -11.23 9.94
C HIS A 146 -14.69 -11.30 8.49
N GLU A 147 -13.80 -12.24 8.16
CA GLU A 147 -13.33 -12.55 6.79
C GLU A 147 -12.52 -11.43 6.12
N ASP A 148 -12.04 -10.42 6.87
CA ASP A 148 -11.04 -9.47 6.37
C ASP A 148 -9.64 -10.10 6.45
N PHE A 149 -9.33 -10.91 5.42
CA PHE A 149 -8.09 -11.71 5.42
C PHE A 149 -6.82 -10.88 5.21
N GLU A 150 -6.92 -9.60 4.81
CA GLU A 150 -5.77 -8.68 4.79
C GLU A 150 -5.20 -8.47 6.21
N ALA A 151 -6.02 -8.65 7.23
CA ALA A 151 -5.59 -8.56 8.62
C ALA A 151 -4.57 -9.65 9.03
N TYR A 152 -4.50 -10.80 8.33
CA TYR A 152 -3.45 -11.79 8.57
C TYR A 152 -2.06 -11.22 8.33
N ASN A 153 -1.87 -10.49 7.22
CA ASN A 153 -0.59 -9.86 6.95
C ASN A 153 -0.22 -8.84 8.03
N ASN A 154 -1.19 -8.04 8.48
CA ASN A 154 -0.98 -7.06 9.56
C ASN A 154 -0.64 -7.74 10.90
N LEU A 155 -1.26 -8.88 11.23
CA LEU A 155 -0.91 -9.70 12.38
C LEU A 155 0.52 -10.24 12.27
N GLY A 156 0.92 -10.71 11.09
CA GLY A 156 2.28 -11.14 10.82
C GLY A 156 3.30 -10.05 11.11
N VAL A 157 3.10 -8.86 10.55
CA VAL A 157 3.94 -7.67 10.79
C VAL A 157 3.97 -7.30 12.28
N LEU A 158 2.82 -7.33 12.95
CA LEU A 158 2.74 -7.01 14.38
C LEU A 158 3.51 -8.02 15.24
N CYS A 159 3.42 -9.31 14.94
CA CYS A 159 4.17 -10.37 15.61
C CYS A 159 5.67 -10.25 15.36
N GLU A 160 6.06 -9.95 14.12
CA GLU A 160 7.45 -9.73 13.72
C GLU A 160 8.09 -8.57 14.50
N ASN A 161 7.39 -7.43 14.62
CA ASN A 161 7.83 -6.28 15.41
C ASN A 161 8.01 -6.59 16.92
N LYS A 162 7.33 -7.62 17.39
CA LYS A 162 7.45 -8.15 18.76
C LYS A 162 8.44 -9.31 18.87
N ASN A 163 9.21 -9.63 17.82
CA ASN A 163 10.11 -10.78 17.73
C ASN A 163 9.41 -12.14 17.94
N ARG A 164 8.09 -12.23 17.74
CA ARG A 164 7.31 -13.47 17.75
C ARG A 164 7.34 -14.10 16.35
N ASN A 165 8.53 -14.56 15.94
CA ASN A 165 8.80 -14.96 14.56
C ASN A 165 7.97 -16.18 14.10
N GLU A 166 7.73 -17.17 14.97
CA GLU A 166 6.91 -18.35 14.66
C GLU A 166 5.44 -18.00 14.43
N GLU A 167 4.92 -17.06 15.21
CA GLU A 167 3.55 -16.58 15.01
C GLU A 167 3.45 -15.70 13.74
N ALA A 168 4.47 -14.87 13.45
CA ALA A 168 4.53 -14.10 12.23
C ALA A 168 4.55 -15.01 10.99
N GLU A 169 5.38 -16.05 10.99
CA GLU A 169 5.44 -17.08 9.94
C GLU A 169 4.04 -17.69 9.71
N LYS A 170 3.36 -18.12 10.77
CA LYS A 170 2.01 -18.69 10.70
C LYS A 170 1.01 -17.72 10.06
N TYR A 171 1.01 -16.45 10.48
CA TYR A 171 0.07 -15.47 9.94
C TYR A 171 0.37 -15.12 8.48
N TYR A 172 1.65 -15.00 8.08
CA TYR A 172 1.99 -14.78 6.67
C TYR A 172 1.59 -15.98 5.79
N LEU A 173 1.78 -17.22 6.25
CA LEU A 173 1.31 -18.42 5.53
C LEU A 173 -0.22 -18.41 5.37
N GLN A 174 -0.96 -18.04 6.40
CA GLN A 174 -2.43 -17.90 6.33
C GLN A 174 -2.84 -16.79 5.35
N ALA A 175 -2.13 -15.66 5.33
CA ALA A 175 -2.35 -14.59 4.35
C ALA A 175 -2.12 -15.07 2.91
N MET A 176 -1.07 -15.86 2.68
CA MET A 176 -0.77 -16.45 1.36
C MET A 176 -1.87 -17.44 0.91
N GLU A 177 -2.39 -18.29 1.80
CA GLU A 177 -3.53 -19.17 1.49
C GLU A 177 -4.77 -18.37 1.04
N LYS A 178 -4.92 -17.15 1.54
CA LYS A 178 -5.97 -16.19 1.15
C LYS A 178 -5.59 -15.30 -0.03
N LYS A 179 -4.51 -15.65 -0.75
CA LYS A 179 -4.01 -14.95 -1.96
C LYS A 179 -3.59 -13.49 -1.72
N GLN A 180 -3.13 -13.18 -0.51
CA GLN A 180 -2.54 -11.87 -0.21
C GLN A 180 -1.08 -11.86 -0.68
N SER A 181 -0.81 -11.26 -1.84
CA SER A 181 0.52 -11.27 -2.47
C SER A 181 1.61 -10.65 -1.57
N GLN A 182 1.29 -9.58 -0.85
CA GLN A 182 2.22 -8.90 0.05
C GLN A 182 2.82 -9.83 1.13
N ALA A 183 2.10 -10.89 1.51
CA ALA A 183 2.57 -11.85 2.50
C ALA A 183 3.77 -12.67 2.02
N ILE A 184 3.92 -12.87 0.69
CA ILE A 184 5.04 -13.62 0.11
C ILE A 184 6.35 -12.88 0.39
N SER A 185 6.37 -11.59 0.07
CA SER A 185 7.54 -10.72 0.28
C SER A 185 7.88 -10.60 1.76
N ASN A 186 6.88 -10.38 2.62
CA ASN A 186 7.08 -10.29 4.06
C ASN A 186 7.64 -11.60 4.65
N LEU A 187 7.15 -12.75 4.19
CA LEU A 187 7.64 -14.05 4.62
C LEU A 187 9.09 -14.28 4.16
N ALA A 188 9.44 -13.86 2.93
CA ALA A 188 10.80 -13.93 2.43
C ALA A 188 11.76 -13.11 3.30
N PHE A 189 11.41 -11.88 3.63
CA PHE A 189 12.21 -11.04 4.53
C PHE A 189 12.30 -11.60 5.95
N LEU A 190 11.20 -12.16 6.48
CA LEU A 190 11.21 -12.81 7.79
C LEU A 190 12.24 -13.96 7.81
N TYR A 191 12.21 -14.84 6.81
CA TYR A 191 13.15 -15.97 6.71
C TYR A 191 14.59 -15.52 6.54
N ASP A 192 14.85 -14.50 5.70
CA ASP A 192 16.20 -13.94 5.53
C ASP A 192 16.73 -13.37 6.86
N ARG A 193 15.91 -12.67 7.61
CA ARG A 193 16.26 -12.06 8.90
C ARG A 193 16.55 -13.11 10.00
N ILE A 194 15.79 -14.22 10.03
CA ILE A 194 16.00 -15.29 11.01
C ILE A 194 17.00 -16.34 10.57
N GLY A 195 17.65 -16.14 9.40
CA GLY A 195 18.72 -17.00 8.89
C GLY A 195 18.25 -18.28 8.20
N LYS A 196 16.94 -18.43 7.91
CA LYS A 196 16.40 -19.52 7.08
C LYS A 196 16.55 -19.15 5.60
N LEU A 197 17.82 -19.19 5.11
CA LEU A 197 18.18 -18.58 3.83
C LEU A 197 17.62 -19.34 2.61
N GLU A 198 17.43 -20.65 2.70
CA GLU A 198 16.85 -21.47 1.64
C GLU A 198 15.35 -21.15 1.46
N GLU A 199 14.64 -20.98 2.57
CA GLU A 199 13.25 -20.56 2.56
C GLU A 199 13.11 -19.13 2.04
N ALA A 200 14.00 -18.23 2.45
CA ALA A 200 14.02 -16.84 1.95
C ALA A 200 14.22 -16.82 0.43
N GLU A 201 15.20 -17.57 -0.10
CA GLU A 201 15.43 -17.74 -1.54
C GLU A 201 14.15 -18.15 -2.27
N LYS A 202 13.49 -19.21 -1.78
CA LYS A 202 12.26 -19.74 -2.37
C LYS A 202 11.18 -18.67 -2.50
N TYR A 203 10.93 -17.91 -1.43
CA TYR A 203 9.84 -16.93 -1.41
C TYR A 203 10.21 -15.62 -2.13
N PHE A 204 11.48 -15.20 -2.12
CA PHE A 204 11.92 -14.10 -2.98
C PHE A 204 11.75 -14.43 -4.46
N LEU A 205 12.14 -15.65 -4.91
CA LEU A 205 11.93 -16.09 -6.29
C LEU A 205 10.43 -16.06 -6.66
N GLN A 206 9.57 -16.59 -5.79
CA GLN A 206 8.12 -16.60 -6.01
C GLN A 206 7.55 -15.17 -6.14
N ALA A 207 8.00 -14.23 -5.32
CA ALA A 207 7.56 -12.84 -5.39
C ALA A 207 8.05 -12.15 -6.69
N ILE A 208 9.31 -12.39 -7.09
CA ILE A 208 9.87 -11.87 -8.35
C ILE A 208 9.12 -12.42 -9.56
N GLU A 209 8.79 -13.71 -9.57
CA GLU A 209 7.97 -14.34 -10.62
C GLU A 209 6.56 -13.73 -10.72
N SER A 210 6.01 -13.24 -9.61
CA SER A 210 4.73 -12.53 -9.59
C SER A 210 4.84 -11.05 -10.00
N GLY A 211 6.06 -10.56 -10.31
CA GLY A 211 6.30 -9.21 -10.82
C GLY A 211 6.97 -8.25 -9.83
N GLU A 212 7.29 -8.67 -8.61
CA GLU A 212 7.95 -7.82 -7.60
C GLU A 212 9.47 -7.71 -7.86
N THR A 213 9.85 -7.10 -8.98
CA THR A 213 11.25 -7.02 -9.44
C THR A 213 12.19 -6.28 -8.49
N ALA A 214 11.66 -5.42 -7.61
CA ALA A 214 12.44 -4.75 -6.57
C ALA A 214 13.09 -5.74 -5.57
N LEU A 215 12.63 -6.98 -5.52
CA LEU A 215 13.19 -8.02 -4.63
C LEU A 215 14.44 -8.73 -5.21
N MET A 216 14.88 -8.39 -6.42
CA MET A 216 16.09 -8.98 -7.01
C MET A 216 17.35 -8.66 -6.17
N THR A 217 17.47 -7.43 -5.67
CA THR A 217 18.61 -7.04 -4.79
C THR A 217 18.55 -7.73 -3.43
N PRO A 218 17.44 -7.78 -2.69
CA PRO A 218 17.32 -8.64 -1.51
C PRO A 218 17.68 -10.11 -1.76
N LEU A 219 17.20 -10.70 -2.85
CA LEU A 219 17.54 -12.08 -3.22
C LEU A 219 19.06 -12.27 -3.45
N ALA A 220 19.71 -11.33 -4.17
CA ALA A 220 21.15 -11.37 -4.38
C ALA A 220 21.92 -11.31 -3.05
N ILE A 221 21.46 -10.48 -2.10
CA ILE A 221 22.05 -10.42 -0.76
C ILE A 221 21.88 -11.74 -0.01
N THR A 222 20.71 -12.39 -0.14
CA THR A 222 20.46 -13.72 0.45
C THR A 222 21.44 -14.77 -0.13
N TYR A 223 21.67 -14.76 -1.45
CA TYR A 223 22.68 -15.63 -2.08
C TYR A 223 24.10 -15.34 -1.57
N ALA A 224 24.45 -14.07 -1.37
CA ALA A 224 25.75 -13.70 -0.79
C ALA A 224 25.91 -14.27 0.63
N LYS A 225 24.87 -14.21 1.47
CA LYS A 225 24.84 -14.81 2.82
C LYS A 225 24.99 -16.35 2.77
N GLN A 226 24.48 -17.00 1.72
CA GLN A 226 24.65 -18.45 1.48
C GLN A 226 26.04 -18.81 0.90
N GLY A 227 26.86 -17.82 0.52
CA GLY A 227 28.13 -18.02 -0.15
C GLY A 227 28.03 -18.37 -1.65
N LYS A 228 26.84 -18.24 -2.25
CA LYS A 228 26.56 -18.51 -3.66
C LYS A 228 26.93 -17.31 -4.53
N MET A 229 28.22 -17.03 -4.72
CA MET A 229 28.67 -15.76 -5.33
C MET A 229 28.30 -15.61 -6.81
N ASP A 230 28.21 -16.68 -7.59
CA ASP A 230 27.78 -16.62 -8.99
C ASP A 230 26.32 -16.19 -9.12
N GLU A 231 25.44 -16.73 -8.27
CA GLU A 231 24.04 -16.31 -8.22
C GLU A 231 23.89 -14.87 -7.67
N THR A 232 24.75 -14.47 -6.73
CA THR A 232 24.82 -13.11 -6.20
C THR A 232 25.10 -12.11 -7.33
N GLU A 233 26.15 -12.34 -8.10
CA GLU A 233 26.52 -11.49 -9.24
C GLU A 233 25.40 -11.44 -10.28
N LYS A 234 24.87 -12.59 -10.66
CA LYS A 234 23.78 -12.72 -11.64
C LYS A 234 22.54 -11.92 -11.26
N TRP A 235 22.10 -11.98 -10.00
CA TRP A 235 20.90 -11.27 -9.56
C TRP A 235 21.12 -9.77 -9.36
N PHE A 236 22.31 -9.36 -8.90
CA PHE A 236 22.65 -7.94 -8.90
C PHE A 236 22.72 -7.37 -10.33
N LEU A 237 23.25 -8.10 -11.31
CA LEU A 237 23.25 -7.67 -12.71
C LEU A 237 21.85 -7.47 -13.24
N LYS A 238 20.92 -8.42 -13.01
CA LYS A 238 19.51 -8.27 -13.40
C LYS A 238 18.84 -7.05 -12.76
N ALA A 239 19.08 -6.81 -11.47
CA ALA A 239 18.55 -5.66 -10.78
C ALA A 239 19.15 -4.34 -11.34
N ALA A 240 20.44 -4.31 -11.63
CA ALA A 240 21.11 -3.15 -12.23
C ALA A 240 20.58 -2.83 -13.65
N GLU A 241 20.25 -3.86 -14.46
CA GLU A 241 19.64 -3.70 -15.79
C GLU A 241 18.32 -2.97 -15.75
N ILE A 242 17.51 -3.19 -14.72
CA ILE A 242 16.24 -2.47 -14.51
C ILE A 242 16.41 -1.13 -13.78
N GLY A 243 17.64 -0.74 -13.48
CA GLY A 243 17.96 0.58 -12.93
C GLY A 243 18.10 0.66 -11.42
N ASP A 244 18.15 -0.47 -10.72
CA ASP A 244 18.34 -0.51 -9.26
C ASP A 244 19.74 0.00 -8.87
N THR A 245 19.78 1.14 -8.20
CA THR A 245 21.04 1.81 -7.82
C THR A 245 21.74 1.14 -6.65
N ASP A 246 20.99 0.46 -5.76
CA ASP A 246 21.56 -0.34 -4.68
C ASP A 246 22.29 -1.56 -5.24
N ALA A 247 21.71 -2.22 -6.26
CA ALA A 247 22.35 -3.32 -6.96
C ALA A 247 23.65 -2.89 -7.65
N MET A 248 23.65 -1.71 -8.32
CA MET A 248 24.85 -1.15 -8.95
C MET A 248 25.95 -0.89 -7.91
N ASN A 249 25.60 -0.29 -6.77
CA ASN A 249 26.58 -0.09 -5.68
C ASN A 249 27.11 -1.42 -5.13
N ASN A 250 26.24 -2.42 -4.95
CA ASN A 250 26.62 -3.74 -4.45
C ASN A 250 27.49 -4.52 -5.45
N LEU A 251 27.24 -4.38 -6.76
CA LEU A 251 28.15 -4.89 -7.80
C LEU A 251 29.52 -4.24 -7.71
N GLY A 252 29.57 -2.93 -7.50
CA GLY A 252 30.83 -2.23 -7.27
C GLY A 252 31.60 -2.81 -6.09
N LEU A 253 30.93 -3.06 -4.96
CA LEU A 253 31.53 -3.71 -3.78
C LEU A 253 32.00 -5.15 -4.08
N LEU A 254 31.15 -5.92 -4.76
CA LEU A 254 31.47 -7.31 -5.13
C LEU A 254 32.73 -7.39 -6.01
N TYR A 255 32.79 -6.56 -7.05
CA TYR A 255 33.94 -6.52 -7.96
C TYR A 255 35.20 -5.98 -7.28
N GLN A 256 35.07 -4.96 -6.44
CA GLN A 256 36.18 -4.44 -5.65
C GLN A 256 36.80 -5.53 -4.74
N ASN A 257 35.94 -6.29 -4.03
CA ASN A 257 36.39 -7.38 -3.17
C ASN A 257 37.09 -8.52 -3.95
N ASN A 258 36.69 -8.72 -5.20
CA ASN A 258 37.28 -9.71 -6.12
C ASN A 258 38.49 -9.17 -6.89
N GLY A 259 38.98 -7.95 -6.60
CA GLY A 259 40.09 -7.31 -7.27
C GLY A 259 39.84 -6.83 -8.70
N LYS A 260 38.58 -6.87 -9.16
CA LYS A 260 38.13 -6.38 -10.47
C LYS A 260 37.82 -4.87 -10.36
N LEU A 261 38.89 -4.06 -10.26
CA LEU A 261 38.79 -2.65 -9.87
C LEU A 261 38.18 -1.77 -10.97
N GLU A 262 38.36 -2.10 -12.23
CA GLU A 262 37.76 -1.36 -13.36
C GLU A 262 36.26 -1.57 -13.43
N GLU A 263 35.80 -2.81 -13.24
CA GLU A 263 34.37 -3.14 -13.16
C GLU A 263 33.74 -2.50 -11.93
N ALA A 264 34.42 -2.49 -10.80
CA ALA A 264 33.96 -1.82 -9.59
C ALA A 264 33.73 -0.32 -9.81
N GLU A 265 34.72 0.36 -10.43
CA GLU A 265 34.62 1.78 -10.76
C GLU A 265 33.43 2.06 -11.71
N LYS A 266 33.28 1.22 -12.74
CA LYS A 266 32.15 1.32 -13.68
C LYS A 266 30.80 1.29 -12.99
N TYR A 267 30.56 0.32 -12.12
CA TYR A 267 29.26 0.19 -11.46
C TYR A 267 29.02 1.25 -10.39
N TYR A 268 30.04 1.67 -9.65
CA TYR A 268 29.92 2.83 -8.76
C TYR A 268 29.57 4.12 -9.52
N LEU A 269 30.19 4.35 -10.68
CA LEU A 269 29.87 5.50 -11.53
C LEU A 269 28.41 5.47 -11.98
N GLN A 270 27.91 4.33 -12.46
CA GLN A 270 26.52 4.19 -12.87
C GLN A 270 25.55 4.49 -11.71
N ALA A 271 25.86 4.01 -10.50
CA ALA A 271 25.06 4.30 -9.32
C ALA A 271 25.08 5.80 -8.97
N VAL A 272 26.25 6.46 -9.05
CA VAL A 272 26.42 7.90 -8.78
C VAL A 272 25.66 8.75 -9.79
N GLU A 273 25.71 8.40 -11.08
CA GLU A 273 24.98 9.11 -12.15
C GLU A 273 23.47 9.07 -11.95
N LYS A 274 22.97 8.02 -11.28
CA LYS A 274 21.57 7.86 -10.91
C LYS A 274 21.25 8.39 -9.49
N GLY A 275 22.18 9.08 -8.84
CA GLY A 275 21.96 9.77 -7.57
C GLY A 275 22.17 8.94 -6.31
N HIS A 276 22.87 7.80 -6.38
CA HIS A 276 23.13 6.96 -5.21
C HIS A 276 24.29 7.54 -4.36
N GLU A 277 23.96 8.16 -3.22
CA GLU A 277 24.94 8.90 -2.40
C GLU A 277 26.06 8.00 -1.81
N LEU A 278 25.75 6.79 -1.33
CA LEU A 278 26.77 5.90 -0.77
C LEU A 278 27.78 5.44 -1.82
N ALA A 279 27.35 5.23 -3.07
CA ALA A 279 28.24 4.84 -4.16
C ALA A 279 29.30 5.92 -4.44
N LYS A 280 28.98 7.19 -4.27
CA LYS A 280 29.94 8.32 -4.38
C LYS A 280 31.07 8.19 -3.36
N GLY A 281 30.74 7.83 -2.12
CA GLY A 281 31.74 7.60 -1.08
C GLY A 281 32.64 6.39 -1.40
N ASN A 282 32.05 5.29 -1.88
CA ASN A 282 32.76 4.08 -2.27
C ASN A 282 33.70 4.32 -3.48
N LEU A 283 33.21 5.05 -4.49
CA LEU A 283 33.99 5.42 -5.67
C LEU A 283 35.24 6.28 -5.29
N ASN A 284 35.05 7.26 -4.41
CA ASN A 284 36.16 8.08 -3.96
C ASN A 284 37.23 7.26 -3.23
N LYS A 285 36.83 6.37 -2.32
CA LYS A 285 37.75 5.46 -1.62
C LYS A 285 38.49 4.56 -2.60
N LEU A 286 37.82 4.00 -3.58
CA LEU A 286 38.43 3.16 -4.62
C LEU A 286 39.51 3.96 -5.37
N ARG A 287 39.19 5.15 -5.83
CA ARG A 287 40.14 6.02 -6.56
C ARG A 287 41.34 6.47 -5.74
N GLU A 288 41.16 6.73 -4.46
CA GLU A 288 42.23 7.05 -3.51
C GLU A 288 43.15 5.86 -3.32
N SER A 289 42.62 4.64 -3.18
CA SER A 289 43.40 3.43 -3.05
C SER A 289 44.21 3.14 -4.32
N LEU A 290 43.67 3.35 -5.51
CA LEU A 290 44.36 3.22 -6.78
C LEU A 290 45.54 4.22 -6.92
N LYS A 291 45.36 5.44 -6.45
CA LYS A 291 46.43 6.49 -6.47
C LYS A 291 47.54 6.21 -5.47
N SER A 292 47.22 5.60 -4.33
CA SER A 292 48.20 5.28 -3.28
C SER A 292 48.98 3.99 -3.52
N GLY A 293 48.68 3.23 -4.55
CA GLY A 293 49.38 2.00 -4.91
C GLY A 293 49.18 0.86 -3.92
N LYS A 294 48.12 0.92 -3.11
CA LYS A 294 47.75 -0.08 -2.09
C LYS A 294 46.58 -0.91 -2.53
#